data_fbdc59b2a15512bf020b39210abbc450
#
_entry.id   fbdc59b2a15512bf020b39210abbc450
#
_cell.length_a   1.000
_cell.length_b   1.000
_cell.length_c   1.000
_cell.angle_alpha   90.00
_cell.angle_beta   90.00
_cell.angle_gamma   90.00
#
_symmetry.space_group_name_H-M   'P 1'
#
loop_
_entity.id
_entity.type
_entity.pdbx_description
1 polymer ?
#
loop_
_entity_poly.entity_id
_entity_poly.type
_entity_poly.pdbx_seq_one_letter_code
_entity_poly.pdbx_strand_id
1 'polypeptide(L)'
;MKSGQIGTISIAVAAAIFAALASSWVSESVYVVNYLGEPAYEVAGVDETPVDLQELRRNWPQALGNQQDRVRLIGYMNTMERSEGQAAAEPAAPEPVLDLNTRLARADVARGMQLSAQCQACHSFEDGGAVRLGPTLYGAVGRAVGSHPGFEYSDVMRGHGGTWTLAELDTFLADPMGTMPGTRMVYIGVPQQQDRADVIAYLNTLTGTPQPMPAPEAPATAN
;
A
#
# COMPACT_ATOMS: atom_id res chain seq x y z
N MET A 1 -13.27 -42.53 50.69
CA MET A 1 -12.65 -42.21 49.38
C MET A 1 -11.31 -42.93 49.36
N LYS A 2 -11.08 -43.78 48.34
CA LYS A 2 -9.96 -44.72 48.28
C LYS A 2 -8.63 -43.97 48.02
N SER A 3 -7.62 -44.22 48.83
CA SER A 3 -6.28 -43.58 48.77
C SER A 3 -5.58 -43.64 47.39
N GLY A 4 -5.99 -44.56 46.49
CA GLY A 4 -5.48 -44.66 45.16
C GLY A 4 -5.87 -43.56 44.16
N GLN A 5 -7.02 -42.88 44.40
CA GLN A 5 -7.49 -41.79 43.53
C GLN A 5 -6.72 -40.45 43.75
N ILE A 6 -6.26 -40.23 44.94
CA ILE A 6 -5.49 -39.03 45.28
C ILE A 6 -4.09 -39.08 44.63
N GLY A 7 -3.47 -40.25 44.59
CA GLY A 7 -2.15 -40.43 43.98
C GLY A 7 -2.20 -40.24 42.43
N THR A 8 -3.22 -40.75 41.75
CA THR A 8 -3.35 -40.60 40.29
C THR A 8 -3.66 -39.16 39.88
N ILE A 9 -4.45 -38.44 40.65
CA ILE A 9 -4.74 -37.00 40.36
C ILE A 9 -3.47 -36.16 40.56
N SER A 10 -2.68 -36.45 41.59
CA SER A 10 -1.43 -35.70 41.83
C SER A 10 -0.40 -35.93 40.73
N ILE A 11 -0.28 -37.12 40.20
CA ILE A 11 0.62 -37.45 39.09
C ILE A 11 0.16 -36.76 37.78
N ALA A 12 -1.14 -36.76 37.50
CA ALA A 12 -1.68 -36.12 36.31
C ALA A 12 -1.49 -34.58 36.34
N VAL A 13 -1.67 -33.95 37.52
CA VAL A 13 -1.43 -32.51 37.67
C VAL A 13 0.05 -32.17 37.52
N ALA A 14 0.94 -32.98 38.12
CA ALA A 14 2.37 -32.77 37.96
C ALA A 14 2.84 -32.92 36.50
N ALA A 15 2.31 -33.90 35.77
CA ALA A 15 2.60 -34.10 34.36
C ALA A 15 2.12 -32.93 33.49
N ALA A 16 0.92 -32.37 33.77
CA ALA A 16 0.40 -31.22 33.07
C ALA A 16 1.25 -29.94 33.32
N ILE A 17 1.67 -29.72 34.57
CA ILE A 17 2.55 -28.61 34.92
C ILE A 17 3.92 -28.77 34.23
N PHE A 18 4.48 -29.96 34.22
CA PHE A 18 5.77 -30.25 33.55
C PHE A 18 5.66 -30.02 32.02
N ALA A 19 4.58 -30.46 31.38
CA ALA A 19 4.34 -30.24 29.96
C ALA A 19 4.20 -28.74 29.63
N ALA A 20 3.51 -27.96 30.48
CA ALA A 20 3.38 -26.52 30.32
C ALA A 20 4.73 -25.79 30.45
N LEU A 21 5.54 -26.16 31.45
CA LEU A 21 6.87 -25.57 31.65
C LEU A 21 7.85 -25.97 30.53
N ALA A 22 7.79 -27.22 30.07
CA ALA A 22 8.63 -27.70 28.96
C ALA A 22 8.25 -26.99 27.65
N SER A 23 6.98 -26.77 27.38
CA SER A 23 6.53 -26.04 26.17
C SER A 23 6.94 -24.56 26.22
N SER A 24 6.87 -23.93 27.41
CA SER A 24 7.35 -22.55 27.60
C SER A 24 8.86 -22.45 27.36
N TRP A 25 9.64 -23.40 27.92
CA TRP A 25 11.09 -23.41 27.72
C TRP A 25 11.51 -23.68 26.26
N VAL A 26 10.82 -24.59 25.57
CA VAL A 26 11.04 -24.82 24.14
C VAL A 26 10.68 -23.58 23.33
N SER A 27 9.56 -22.92 23.64
CA SER A 27 9.16 -21.69 22.96
C SER A 27 10.23 -20.60 23.11
N GLU A 28 10.74 -20.36 24.31
CA GLU A 28 11.81 -19.39 24.52
C GLU A 28 13.12 -19.76 23.82
N SER A 29 13.43 -21.07 23.74
CA SER A 29 14.67 -21.53 23.10
C SER A 29 14.61 -21.48 21.56
N VAL A 30 13.43 -21.67 20.97
CA VAL A 30 13.23 -21.68 19.51
C VAL A 30 12.98 -20.27 18.97
N TYR A 31 12.38 -19.38 19.78
CA TYR A 31 12.05 -18.02 19.38
C TYR A 31 12.98 -16.96 19.99
N VAL A 32 14.18 -17.32 20.43
CA VAL A 32 15.22 -16.32 20.72
C VAL A 32 15.63 -15.69 19.40
N VAL A 33 15.00 -14.60 19.04
CA VAL A 33 15.50 -13.70 18.00
C VAL A 33 16.74 -13.02 18.60
N ASN A 34 17.94 -13.51 18.26
CA ASN A 34 19.16 -12.78 18.51
C ASN A 34 19.14 -11.52 17.65
N TYR A 35 18.66 -10.43 18.20
CA TYR A 35 18.97 -9.13 17.66
C TYR A 35 20.48 -8.97 17.75
N LEU A 36 21.14 -8.74 16.62
CA LEU A 36 22.56 -8.41 16.57
C LEU A 36 22.81 -7.30 17.58
N GLY A 37 23.68 -7.53 18.55
CA GLY A 37 23.81 -6.69 19.75
C GLY A 37 24.36 -5.28 19.50
N GLU A 38 24.79 -4.96 18.28
CA GLU A 38 25.18 -3.60 17.86
C GLU A 38 24.77 -3.41 16.39
N PRO A 39 24.17 -2.27 16.02
CA PRO A 39 23.91 -1.96 14.63
C PRO A 39 25.24 -1.93 13.86
N ALA A 40 25.28 -2.54 12.69
CA ALA A 40 26.48 -2.66 11.86
C ALA A 40 26.99 -1.28 11.33
N TYR A 41 26.25 -0.20 11.56
CA TYR A 41 26.61 1.18 11.19
C TYR A 41 25.80 2.19 12.02
N GLU A 42 26.43 3.29 12.38
CA GLU A 42 25.76 4.45 12.98
C GLU A 42 24.98 5.21 11.89
N VAL A 43 23.69 5.38 12.08
CA VAL A 43 22.88 6.26 11.24
C VAL A 43 22.84 7.64 11.88
N ALA A 44 23.52 8.61 11.28
CA ALA A 44 23.55 9.98 11.78
C ALA A 44 22.11 10.55 11.90
N GLY A 45 21.71 10.96 13.11
CA GLY A 45 20.42 11.58 13.38
C GLY A 45 19.32 10.59 13.85
N VAL A 46 19.64 9.33 14.03
CA VAL A 46 18.76 8.37 14.72
C VAL A 46 19.18 8.31 16.19
N ASP A 47 18.25 8.67 17.08
CA ASP A 47 18.45 8.59 18.52
C ASP A 47 18.54 7.10 18.90
N GLU A 48 19.67 6.67 19.48
CA GLU A 48 19.95 5.26 19.83
C GLU A 48 19.16 4.77 21.04
N THR A 49 18.13 5.49 21.48
CA THR A 49 17.27 5.01 22.55
C THR A 49 16.56 3.74 22.08
N PRO A 50 16.78 2.59 22.75
CA PRO A 50 16.08 1.36 22.39
C PRO A 50 14.58 1.60 22.40
N VAL A 51 13.93 1.42 21.26
CA VAL A 51 12.47 1.54 21.18
C VAL A 51 11.89 0.42 22.03
N ASP A 52 11.22 0.76 23.12
CA ASP A 52 10.46 -0.22 23.90
C ASP A 52 9.26 -0.70 23.07
N LEU A 53 9.46 -1.85 22.41
CA LEU A 53 8.42 -2.49 21.60
C LEU A 53 7.18 -2.86 22.42
N GLN A 54 7.30 -3.01 23.75
CA GLN A 54 6.16 -3.28 24.61
C GLN A 54 5.36 -2.01 24.89
N GLU A 55 6.03 -0.88 25.02
CA GLU A 55 5.37 0.43 25.13
C GLU A 55 4.71 0.81 23.80
N LEU A 56 5.40 0.61 22.70
CA LEU A 56 4.85 0.81 21.37
C LEU A 56 3.60 -0.06 21.13
N ARG A 57 3.64 -1.32 21.55
CA ARG A 57 2.52 -2.26 21.40
C ARG A 57 1.33 -1.91 22.29
N ARG A 58 1.58 -1.41 23.52
CA ARG A 58 0.54 -0.91 24.42
C ARG A 58 -0.16 0.34 23.93
N ASN A 59 0.59 1.23 23.31
CA ASN A 59 0.10 2.52 22.81
C ASN A 59 -0.27 2.47 21.32
N TRP A 60 -0.11 1.32 20.66
CA TRP A 60 -0.34 1.13 19.22
C TRP A 60 -1.70 1.67 18.72
N PRO A 61 -2.83 1.41 19.37
CA PRO A 61 -4.11 1.95 18.91
C PRO A 61 -4.22 3.47 19.04
N GLN A 62 -3.48 4.08 19.97
CA GLN A 62 -3.53 5.52 20.24
C GLN A 62 -2.48 6.29 19.44
N ALA A 63 -1.31 5.69 19.21
CA ALA A 63 -0.24 6.27 18.42
C ALA A 63 -0.58 6.39 16.92
N LEU A 64 -1.43 5.51 16.38
CA LEU A 64 -1.91 5.58 15.00
C LEU A 64 -3.13 6.50 14.83
N GLY A 65 -3.57 7.17 15.89
CA GLY A 65 -4.78 8.00 15.89
C GLY A 65 -4.64 9.29 15.09
N ASN A 66 -3.44 9.78 14.82
CA ASN A 66 -3.25 10.98 14.04
C ASN A 66 -2.68 10.68 12.64
N GLN A 67 -3.03 11.53 11.70
CA GLN A 67 -2.66 11.40 10.28
C GLN A 67 -1.13 11.51 10.07
N GLN A 68 -0.42 12.24 10.93
CA GLN A 68 1.02 12.45 10.83
C GLN A 68 1.82 11.20 11.17
N ASP A 69 1.37 10.39 12.14
CA ASP A 69 2.05 9.15 12.52
C ASP A 69 1.85 8.04 11.47
N ARG A 70 0.69 8.04 10.79
CA ARG A 70 0.47 7.16 9.62
C ARG A 70 1.43 7.50 8.48
N VAL A 71 1.60 8.78 8.18
CA VAL A 71 2.54 9.25 7.14
C VAL A 71 3.98 8.87 7.50
N ARG A 72 4.37 8.99 8.78
CA ARG A 72 5.68 8.55 9.26
C ARG A 72 5.89 7.05 9.14
N LEU A 73 4.89 6.25 9.51
CA LEU A 73 4.97 4.78 9.38
C LEU A 73 5.06 4.34 7.92
N ILE A 74 4.27 4.95 7.06
CA ILE A 74 4.31 4.71 5.61
C ILE A 74 5.67 5.13 5.02
N GLY A 75 6.21 6.27 5.43
CA GLY A 75 7.55 6.72 5.07
C GLY A 75 8.63 5.73 5.51
N TYR A 76 8.52 5.20 6.72
CA TYR A 76 9.44 4.21 7.27
C TYR A 76 9.35 2.86 6.52
N MET A 77 8.14 2.38 6.23
CA MET A 77 7.96 1.15 5.45
C MET A 77 8.51 1.28 4.03
N ASN A 78 8.29 2.41 3.37
CA ASN A 78 8.85 2.67 2.04
C ASN A 78 10.38 2.78 2.03
N THR A 79 11.00 3.19 3.14
CA THR A 79 12.46 3.18 3.29
C THR A 79 13.01 1.77 3.51
N MET A 80 12.29 0.92 4.20
CA MET A 80 12.71 -0.49 4.43
C MET A 80 12.69 -1.32 3.15
N GLU A 81 11.64 -1.23 2.32
CA GLU A 81 11.58 -1.93 1.03
C GLU A 81 12.65 -1.45 0.04
N ARG A 82 13.14 -0.21 0.19
CA ARG A 82 14.18 0.33 -0.67
C ARG A 82 15.59 -0.11 -0.29
N SER A 83 15.81 -0.57 0.95
CA SER A 83 17.15 -0.92 1.45
C SER A 83 17.67 -2.30 1.03
N GLU A 84 16.83 -3.17 0.47
CA GLU A 84 17.26 -4.52 0.05
C GLU A 84 17.86 -4.60 -1.36
N GLY A 85 17.96 -3.53 -2.11
CA GLY A 85 18.41 -3.61 -3.51
C GLY A 85 19.15 -2.43 -4.13
N GLN A 86 19.25 -1.29 -3.47
CA GLN A 86 19.94 -0.13 -4.05
C GLN A 86 20.78 0.63 -3.03
N ALA A 87 22.11 0.71 -3.30
CA ALA A 87 22.98 1.67 -2.66
C ALA A 87 22.30 3.06 -2.69
N ALA A 88 22.31 3.73 -1.52
CA ALA A 88 21.67 5.01 -1.33
C ALA A 88 22.00 5.98 -2.49
N ALA A 89 21.06 6.13 -3.39
CA ALA A 89 21.06 7.31 -4.24
C ALA A 89 20.71 8.48 -3.34
N GLU A 90 21.57 9.48 -3.34
CA GLU A 90 21.35 10.78 -2.74
C GLU A 90 19.90 11.22 -2.95
N PRO A 91 19.20 11.75 -1.93
CA PRO A 91 17.80 12.14 -2.10
C PRO A 91 17.72 13.09 -3.29
N ALA A 92 17.16 12.58 -4.38
CA ALA A 92 16.96 13.37 -5.58
C ALA A 92 16.20 14.64 -5.17
N ALA A 93 16.73 15.80 -5.60
CA ALA A 93 16.02 17.07 -5.44
C ALA A 93 14.56 16.87 -5.86
N PRO A 94 13.59 17.47 -5.16
CA PRO A 94 12.20 17.28 -5.49
C PRO A 94 12.01 17.54 -6.98
N GLU A 95 11.56 16.51 -7.70
CA GLU A 95 11.34 16.63 -9.13
C GLU A 95 10.37 17.79 -9.39
N PRO A 96 10.64 18.63 -10.38
CA PRO A 96 9.75 19.73 -10.70
C PRO A 96 8.36 19.14 -10.98
N VAL A 97 7.33 19.75 -10.38
CA VAL A 97 5.95 19.35 -10.60
C VAL A 97 5.60 19.67 -12.06
N LEU A 98 5.69 18.66 -12.93
CA LEU A 98 5.27 18.79 -14.31
C LEU A 98 3.75 18.82 -14.37
N ASP A 99 3.20 19.68 -15.24
CA ASP A 99 1.77 19.66 -15.50
C ASP A 99 1.33 18.32 -16.09
N LEU A 100 0.05 17.98 -15.91
CA LEU A 100 -0.48 16.69 -16.31
C LEU A 100 -0.33 16.43 -17.83
N ASN A 101 -0.55 17.46 -18.65
CA ASN A 101 -0.46 17.29 -20.12
C ASN A 101 0.96 16.91 -20.54
N THR A 102 1.96 17.56 -19.96
CA THR A 102 3.38 17.24 -20.22
C THR A 102 3.70 15.82 -19.79
N ARG A 103 3.19 15.36 -18.65
CA ARG A 103 3.40 13.99 -18.17
C ARG A 103 2.70 12.96 -19.06
N LEU A 104 1.45 13.21 -19.44
CA LEU A 104 0.68 12.35 -20.32
C LEU A 104 1.29 12.29 -21.74
N ALA A 105 1.82 13.39 -22.24
CA ALA A 105 2.52 13.43 -23.53
C ALA A 105 3.79 12.55 -23.58
N ARG A 106 4.38 12.29 -22.40
CA ARG A 106 5.59 11.44 -22.22
C ARG A 106 5.26 10.05 -21.70
N ALA A 107 3.98 9.72 -21.52
CA ALA A 107 3.57 8.50 -20.86
C ALA A 107 3.96 7.25 -21.68
N ASP A 108 4.49 6.25 -20.98
CA ASP A 108 4.83 4.93 -21.50
C ASP A 108 3.72 3.92 -21.12
N VAL A 109 2.94 3.53 -22.10
CA VAL A 109 1.84 2.56 -21.95
C VAL A 109 2.35 1.20 -21.48
N ALA A 110 3.51 0.75 -21.96
CA ALA A 110 4.06 -0.55 -21.56
C ALA A 110 4.51 -0.54 -20.09
N ARG A 111 5.13 0.54 -19.66
CA ARG A 111 5.45 0.77 -18.23
C ARG A 111 4.17 0.89 -17.39
N GLY A 112 3.17 1.62 -17.88
CA GLY A 112 1.87 1.74 -17.21
C GLY A 112 1.19 0.39 -17.01
N MET A 113 1.27 -0.51 -17.97
CA MET A 113 0.80 -1.88 -17.85
C MET A 113 1.52 -2.63 -16.72
N GLN A 114 2.84 -2.53 -16.64
CA GLN A 114 3.63 -3.17 -15.58
C GLN A 114 3.28 -2.62 -14.20
N LEU A 115 3.21 -1.31 -14.06
CA LEU A 115 2.84 -0.63 -12.81
C LEU A 115 1.41 -0.98 -12.37
N SER A 116 0.50 -1.19 -13.33
CA SER A 116 -0.90 -1.57 -13.05
C SER A 116 -1.07 -3.01 -12.58
N ALA A 117 -0.03 -3.84 -12.59
CA ALA A 117 -0.09 -5.23 -12.11
C ALA A 117 -0.60 -5.31 -10.65
N GLN A 118 -0.23 -4.37 -9.80
CA GLN A 118 -0.71 -4.27 -8.42
C GLN A 118 -2.23 -4.06 -8.32
N CYS A 119 -2.85 -3.43 -9.30
CA CYS A 119 -4.29 -3.19 -9.35
C CYS A 119 -5.08 -4.47 -9.63
N GLN A 120 -4.45 -5.48 -10.26
CA GLN A 120 -5.07 -6.76 -10.61
C GLN A 120 -5.47 -7.59 -9.38
N ALA A 121 -4.89 -7.31 -8.22
CA ALA A 121 -5.29 -7.95 -6.97
C ALA A 121 -6.78 -7.70 -6.65
N CYS A 122 -7.29 -6.52 -7.03
CA CYS A 122 -8.65 -6.08 -6.70
C CYS A 122 -9.54 -5.85 -7.93
N HIS A 123 -8.97 -5.59 -9.11
CA HIS A 123 -9.67 -5.20 -10.32
C HIS A 123 -9.46 -6.20 -11.47
N SER A 124 -10.44 -6.31 -12.37
CA SER A 124 -10.27 -6.92 -13.68
C SER A 124 -9.93 -5.83 -14.71
N PHE A 125 -9.21 -6.20 -15.77
CA PHE A 125 -8.86 -5.31 -16.89
C PHE A 125 -9.53 -5.70 -18.21
N GLU A 126 -10.32 -6.76 -18.17
CA GLU A 126 -10.95 -7.33 -19.36
C GLU A 126 -12.32 -6.71 -19.60
N ASP A 127 -12.71 -6.66 -20.89
CA ASP A 127 -14.08 -6.31 -21.27
C ASP A 127 -15.05 -7.36 -20.74
N GLY A 128 -16.11 -6.92 -20.06
CA GLY A 128 -17.03 -7.84 -19.35
C GLY A 128 -16.37 -8.61 -18.21
N GLY A 129 -15.16 -8.21 -17.79
CA GLY A 129 -14.43 -8.86 -16.70
C GLY A 129 -15.21 -8.87 -15.37
N ALA A 130 -14.98 -9.90 -14.58
CA ALA A 130 -15.69 -10.08 -13.31
C ALA A 130 -15.46 -8.91 -12.34
N VAL A 131 -16.52 -8.49 -11.66
CA VAL A 131 -16.44 -7.62 -10.49
C VAL A 131 -15.77 -8.41 -9.37
N ARG A 132 -14.71 -7.84 -8.78
CA ARG A 132 -13.93 -8.43 -7.70
C ARG A 132 -14.09 -7.61 -6.42
N LEU A 133 -13.00 -7.36 -5.69
CA LEU A 133 -12.96 -6.38 -4.59
C LEU A 133 -13.20 -4.94 -5.08
N GLY A 134 -12.90 -4.69 -6.35
CA GLY A 134 -13.20 -3.47 -7.07
C GLY A 134 -13.92 -3.74 -8.40
N PRO A 135 -14.44 -2.69 -9.06
CA PRO A 135 -15.05 -2.80 -10.38
C PRO A 135 -14.00 -3.09 -11.45
N THR A 136 -14.41 -3.55 -12.64
CA THR A 136 -13.46 -3.65 -13.76
C THR A 136 -12.92 -2.27 -14.14
N LEU A 137 -11.62 -2.22 -14.47
CA LEU A 137 -10.95 -1.03 -14.98
C LEU A 137 -11.11 -0.89 -16.51
N TYR A 138 -11.56 -1.94 -17.21
CA TYR A 138 -11.95 -1.80 -18.60
C TYR A 138 -13.06 -0.75 -18.74
N GLY A 139 -12.87 0.20 -19.61
CA GLY A 139 -13.79 1.32 -19.80
C GLY A 139 -13.93 2.23 -18.59
N ALA A 140 -12.96 2.26 -17.66
CA ALA A 140 -13.00 3.16 -16.51
C ALA A 140 -12.79 4.61 -16.93
N VAL A 141 -11.86 4.86 -17.86
CA VAL A 141 -11.60 6.21 -18.37
C VAL A 141 -12.82 6.71 -19.13
N GLY A 142 -13.32 7.89 -18.75
CA GLY A 142 -14.55 8.49 -19.31
C GLY A 142 -15.86 7.98 -18.70
N ARG A 143 -15.82 6.92 -17.88
CA ARG A 143 -17.01 6.41 -17.18
C ARG A 143 -17.42 7.34 -16.04
N ALA A 144 -18.73 7.47 -15.80
CA ALA A 144 -19.22 8.21 -14.64
C ALA A 144 -18.71 7.61 -13.35
N VAL A 145 -18.30 8.45 -12.38
CA VAL A 145 -17.81 8.02 -11.09
C VAL A 145 -18.89 7.22 -10.36
N GLY A 146 -18.51 6.08 -9.77
CA GLY A 146 -19.45 5.26 -8.99
C GLY A 146 -20.52 4.52 -9.80
N SER A 147 -20.38 4.38 -11.14
CA SER A 147 -21.47 3.92 -12.00
C SER A 147 -21.34 2.52 -12.60
N HIS A 148 -20.24 1.78 -12.29
CA HIS A 148 -20.09 0.44 -12.87
C HIS A 148 -21.20 -0.52 -12.41
N PRO A 149 -21.96 -1.14 -13.33
CA PRO A 149 -23.03 -2.06 -12.98
C PRO A 149 -22.53 -3.26 -12.16
N GLY A 150 -23.29 -3.67 -11.16
CA GLY A 150 -22.98 -4.84 -10.34
C GLY A 150 -21.89 -4.64 -9.27
N PHE A 151 -21.32 -3.44 -9.16
CA PHE A 151 -20.39 -3.10 -8.07
C PHE A 151 -21.05 -2.18 -7.05
N GLU A 152 -20.92 -2.52 -5.77
CA GLU A 152 -21.46 -1.72 -4.67
C GLU A 152 -20.45 -0.71 -4.17
N TYR A 153 -20.55 0.52 -4.65
CA TYR A 153 -19.67 1.62 -4.27
C TYR A 153 -19.99 2.16 -2.87
N SER A 154 -19.03 2.86 -2.27
CA SER A 154 -19.27 3.70 -1.09
C SER A 154 -20.19 4.87 -1.42
N ASP A 155 -20.84 5.44 -0.40
CA ASP A 155 -21.75 6.59 -0.59
C ASP A 155 -21.03 7.80 -1.19
N VAL A 156 -19.79 8.05 -0.73
CA VAL A 156 -18.96 9.15 -1.26
C VAL A 156 -18.64 8.96 -2.74
N MET A 157 -18.38 7.74 -3.18
CA MET A 157 -18.09 7.44 -4.58
C MET A 157 -19.36 7.59 -5.45
N ARG A 158 -20.52 7.10 -4.96
CA ARG A 158 -21.81 7.25 -5.64
C ARG A 158 -22.26 8.71 -5.73
N GLY A 159 -21.99 9.49 -4.69
CA GLY A 159 -22.38 10.89 -4.61
C GLY A 159 -21.40 11.88 -5.24
N HIS A 160 -20.21 11.43 -5.67
CA HIS A 160 -19.17 12.29 -6.19
C HIS A 160 -19.60 13.03 -7.47
N GLY A 161 -20.32 12.35 -8.37
CA GLY A 161 -20.69 12.89 -9.67
C GLY A 161 -19.51 12.98 -10.65
N GLY A 162 -19.75 13.51 -11.84
CA GLY A 162 -18.72 13.66 -12.87
C GLY A 162 -18.31 12.34 -13.51
N THR A 163 -17.17 12.36 -14.20
CA THR A 163 -16.61 11.22 -14.93
C THR A 163 -15.12 11.07 -14.62
N TRP A 164 -14.61 9.88 -14.78
CA TRP A 164 -13.18 9.61 -14.68
C TRP A 164 -12.42 10.19 -15.88
N THR A 165 -12.20 11.49 -15.85
CA THR A 165 -11.28 12.15 -16.78
C THR A 165 -9.83 11.78 -16.46
N LEU A 166 -8.89 12.04 -17.36
CA LEU A 166 -7.47 11.81 -17.11
C LEU A 166 -7.00 12.62 -15.89
N ALA A 167 -7.51 13.84 -15.71
CA ALA A 167 -7.19 14.71 -14.58
C ALA A 167 -7.79 14.20 -13.26
N GLU A 168 -9.04 13.73 -13.29
CA GLU A 168 -9.69 13.16 -12.11
C GLU A 168 -8.98 11.89 -11.65
N LEU A 169 -8.55 11.05 -12.60
CA LEU A 169 -7.75 9.86 -12.32
C LEU A 169 -6.38 10.22 -11.74
N ASP A 170 -5.70 11.25 -12.25
CA ASP A 170 -4.40 11.68 -11.70
C ASP A 170 -4.55 12.13 -10.24
N THR A 171 -5.57 12.91 -9.95
CA THR A 171 -5.85 13.37 -8.58
C THR A 171 -6.21 12.20 -7.67
N PHE A 172 -7.13 11.34 -8.09
CA PHE A 172 -7.58 10.20 -7.30
C PHE A 172 -6.48 9.17 -7.06
N LEU A 173 -5.70 8.83 -8.09
CA LEU A 173 -4.61 7.86 -7.98
C LEU A 173 -3.40 8.41 -7.21
N ALA A 174 -3.27 9.71 -7.03
CA ALA A 174 -2.22 10.27 -6.17
C ALA A 174 -2.44 9.91 -4.69
N ASP A 175 -3.67 10.05 -4.22
CA ASP A 175 -4.08 9.74 -2.85
C ASP A 175 -5.60 9.45 -2.82
N PRO A 176 -6.01 8.18 -3.04
CA PRO A 176 -7.42 7.84 -3.10
C PRO A 176 -8.20 8.14 -1.82
N MET A 177 -7.58 7.91 -0.66
CA MET A 177 -8.24 8.12 0.63
C MET A 177 -8.29 9.59 1.03
N GLY A 178 -7.28 10.38 0.67
CA GLY A 178 -7.27 11.82 0.91
C GLY A 178 -8.17 12.57 -0.06
N THR A 179 -8.19 12.18 -1.33
CA THR A 179 -9.03 12.81 -2.37
C THR A 179 -10.50 12.48 -2.16
N MET A 180 -10.82 11.26 -1.72
CA MET A 180 -12.19 10.78 -1.55
C MET A 180 -12.36 10.08 -0.19
N PRO A 181 -12.40 10.84 0.91
CA PRO A 181 -12.53 10.28 2.25
C PRO A 181 -13.80 9.45 2.39
N GLY A 182 -13.66 8.20 2.84
CA GLY A 182 -14.76 7.23 2.92
C GLY A 182 -14.87 6.32 1.70
N THR A 183 -13.98 6.42 0.72
CA THR A 183 -13.83 5.39 -0.32
C THR A 183 -13.54 4.03 0.30
N ARG A 184 -14.05 2.95 -0.30
CA ARG A 184 -13.69 1.58 0.06
C ARG A 184 -12.38 1.10 -0.57
N MET A 185 -11.80 1.89 -1.47
CA MET A 185 -10.52 1.59 -2.09
C MET A 185 -9.38 1.87 -1.10
N VAL A 186 -8.93 0.84 -0.41
CA VAL A 186 -7.81 0.91 0.53
C VAL A 186 -6.52 0.76 -0.27
N TYR A 187 -6.05 1.86 -0.82
CA TYR A 187 -4.84 1.91 -1.63
C TYR A 187 -4.06 3.19 -1.31
N ILE A 188 -2.73 3.04 -1.20
CA ILE A 188 -1.85 4.15 -0.83
C ILE A 188 -1.71 5.21 -1.93
N GLY A 189 -2.04 4.84 -3.17
CA GLY A 189 -1.85 5.68 -4.35
C GLY A 189 -0.56 5.38 -5.09
N VAL A 190 -0.36 6.12 -6.20
CA VAL A 190 0.86 6.12 -7.01
C VAL A 190 1.54 7.48 -6.81
N PRO A 191 2.54 7.58 -5.90
CA PRO A 191 3.11 8.87 -5.50
C PRO A 191 3.91 9.53 -6.63
N GLN A 192 4.57 8.75 -7.48
CA GLN A 192 5.39 9.27 -8.58
C GLN A 192 4.49 9.79 -9.70
N GLN A 193 4.68 11.07 -10.06
CA GLN A 193 3.81 11.76 -11.02
C GLN A 193 3.86 11.13 -12.43
N GLN A 194 5.05 10.73 -12.90
CA GLN A 194 5.18 10.10 -14.21
C GLN A 194 4.60 8.69 -14.21
N ASP A 195 4.79 7.92 -13.13
CA ASP A 195 4.21 6.58 -12.99
C ASP A 195 2.67 6.62 -13.05
N ARG A 196 2.05 7.64 -12.44
CA ARG A 196 0.59 7.86 -12.55
C ARG A 196 0.18 8.15 -13.98
N ALA A 197 0.91 9.01 -14.68
CA ALA A 197 0.63 9.31 -16.09
C ALA A 197 0.75 8.05 -16.97
N ASP A 198 1.75 7.20 -16.73
CA ASP A 198 1.94 5.93 -17.43
C ASP A 198 0.76 4.98 -17.16
N VAL A 199 0.35 4.83 -15.89
CA VAL A 199 -0.83 4.03 -15.50
C VAL A 199 -2.10 4.56 -16.15
N ILE A 200 -2.33 5.87 -16.15
CA ILE A 200 -3.51 6.50 -16.76
C ILE A 200 -3.51 6.28 -18.28
N ALA A 201 -2.37 6.43 -18.93
CA ALA A 201 -2.22 6.17 -20.35
C ALA A 201 -2.56 4.71 -20.70
N TYR A 202 -2.08 3.75 -19.91
CA TYR A 202 -2.45 2.35 -20.06
C TYR A 202 -3.95 2.13 -19.86
N LEU A 203 -4.54 2.64 -18.78
CA LEU A 203 -5.98 2.52 -18.53
C LEU A 203 -6.81 3.12 -19.66
N ASN A 204 -6.32 4.19 -20.27
CA ASN A 204 -6.96 4.82 -21.43
C ASN A 204 -6.97 3.91 -22.67
N THR A 205 -6.09 2.92 -22.76
CA THR A 205 -6.13 1.91 -23.84
C THR A 205 -7.17 0.82 -23.60
N LEU A 206 -7.65 0.68 -22.33
CA LEU A 206 -8.61 -0.35 -21.92
C LEU A 206 -10.06 0.09 -22.17
N THR A 207 -10.34 0.68 -23.32
CA THR A 207 -11.68 1.15 -23.67
C THR A 207 -11.87 1.17 -25.19
N GLY A 208 -13.11 1.01 -25.64
CA GLY A 208 -13.43 1.16 -27.07
C GLY A 208 -13.38 2.61 -27.55
N THR A 209 -13.34 3.59 -26.63
CA THR A 209 -13.35 5.04 -26.92
C THR A 209 -12.31 5.75 -26.05
N PRO A 210 -11.00 5.65 -26.37
CA PRO A 210 -9.97 6.34 -25.61
C PRO A 210 -10.17 7.86 -25.62
N GLN A 211 -9.88 8.50 -24.50
CA GLN A 211 -9.83 9.95 -24.44
C GLN A 211 -8.59 10.48 -25.21
N PRO A 212 -8.68 11.64 -25.85
CA PRO A 212 -7.53 12.25 -26.51
C PRO A 212 -6.38 12.45 -25.54
N MET A 213 -5.20 11.96 -25.91
CA MET A 213 -3.97 12.20 -25.16
C MET A 213 -3.28 13.46 -25.70
N PRO A 214 -2.64 14.27 -24.84
CA PRO A 214 -1.82 15.38 -25.30
C PRO A 214 -0.71 14.91 -26.23
N ALA A 215 -0.47 15.65 -27.31
CA ALA A 215 0.67 15.37 -28.17
C ALA A 215 1.99 15.69 -27.46
N PRO A 216 3.06 14.93 -27.68
CA PRO A 216 4.39 15.30 -27.19
C PRO A 216 4.75 16.70 -27.67
N GLU A 217 5.20 17.54 -26.74
CA GLU A 217 5.70 18.86 -27.09
C GLU A 217 6.91 18.70 -28.01
N ALA A 218 6.87 19.32 -29.18
CA ALA A 218 8.01 19.30 -30.10
C ALA A 218 9.23 19.86 -29.34
N PRO A 219 10.42 19.27 -29.49
CA PRO A 219 11.60 19.80 -28.84
C PRO A 219 11.74 21.26 -29.22
N ALA A 220 11.82 22.14 -28.20
CA ALA A 220 12.07 23.54 -28.44
C ALA A 220 13.30 23.66 -29.33
N THR A 221 13.10 24.14 -30.56
CA THR A 221 14.21 24.42 -31.47
C THR A 221 15.09 25.46 -30.77
N ALA A 222 16.24 25.02 -30.31
CA ALA A 222 17.24 25.94 -29.77
C ALA A 222 17.59 26.94 -30.88
N ASN A 223 17.29 28.19 -30.61
CA ASN A 223 17.57 29.31 -31.47
C ASN A 223 18.91 29.93 -31.05
#